data_1bfe77d5b1c5f02df75f4f7b3ea80de5
#
_entry.id   1bfe77d5b1c5f02df75f4f7b3ea80de5
#
_cell.length_a   1.000
_cell.length_b   1.000
_cell.length_c   1.000
_cell.angle_alpha   90.00
_cell.angle_beta   90.00
_cell.angle_gamma   90.00
#
_symmetry.space_group_name_H-M   'P 1'
#
loop_
_entity.id
_entity.type
_entity.pdbx_description
1 polymer ?
#
loop_
_entity_poly.entity_id
_entity_poly.type
_entity_poly.pdbx_seq_one_letter_code
_entity_poly.pdbx_strand_id
1 'polypeptide(L)'
;MMIEKEEGEDITESLMKNIYKEKDIENYTGIKNYNSKDYLSQKKYYREKFSKSIHKELSFHKKRIYSMDWLENNTGTILVTGSSDNSIKVWDLNNTINSSNKENISLLTINSHDETVNNIASRNNNVNQFLSSSNDKHIKFWDIRTNISNNNKFNICKASFDKIEKEEIKHLKFNNSGTQFAFMNKDGNVIYLYDLGKFQEIQQINFKPFINDFTFDKNDKKILAASEDGNVYLINLENINNRQAILGSLFQLDTIDINKENKNFITGGNDGILVTYDMDELMSSKAYKQSEQSIKQIMYSSDYRFISCIYDGKNVDFFSTELDTNVYTIYTNNLIHFMNWNKKRNVFVYVCDDKKGEDWKNKTKEENRNTNEGNAHFLIMPNF
;
A
#
# COMPACT_ATOMS: atom_id res chain seq x y z
N MET A 1 12.22 -0.43 38.09
CA MET A 1 11.84 0.79 37.37
C MET A 1 10.92 0.40 36.23
N MET A 2 9.75 -0.14 36.53
CA MET A 2 8.71 -0.64 35.63
C MET A 2 7.35 -0.49 36.32
N ILE A 3 6.89 0.73 36.56
CA ILE A 3 5.55 0.99 37.16
C ILE A 3 5.03 2.40 36.74
N GLU A 4 5.26 2.88 35.54
CA GLU A 4 4.71 4.21 35.17
C GLU A 4 3.95 4.24 33.82
N LYS A 5 3.59 3.09 33.25
CA LYS A 5 2.86 3.05 31.97
C LYS A 5 1.38 2.67 32.04
N GLU A 6 0.88 2.24 33.19
CA GLU A 6 -0.55 1.88 33.32
C GLU A 6 -1.45 3.03 33.79
N GLU A 7 -0.91 4.07 34.43
CA GLU A 7 -1.73 5.17 34.96
C GLU A 7 -2.19 6.19 33.91
N GLY A 8 -1.51 6.27 32.74
CA GLY A 8 -1.88 7.23 31.69
C GLY A 8 -3.12 6.83 30.86
N GLU A 9 -3.39 5.54 30.71
CA GLU A 9 -4.54 5.06 29.93
C GLU A 9 -5.84 5.11 30.74
N ASP A 10 -5.79 4.90 32.03
CA ASP A 10 -6.97 4.95 32.92
C ASP A 10 -7.50 6.39 33.12
N ILE A 11 -6.60 7.37 33.09
CA ILE A 11 -6.98 8.80 33.22
C ILE A 11 -7.68 9.31 31.96
N THR A 12 -7.25 8.91 30.76
CA THR A 12 -7.90 9.27 29.51
C THR A 12 -9.26 8.60 29.37
N GLU A 13 -9.41 7.36 29.80
CA GLU A 13 -10.70 6.65 29.80
C GLU A 13 -11.68 7.22 30.82
N SER A 14 -11.21 7.65 32.00
CA SER A 14 -12.03 8.31 33.01
C SER A 14 -12.42 9.75 32.63
N LEU A 15 -11.55 10.50 31.95
CA LEU A 15 -11.83 11.82 31.38
C LEU A 15 -12.84 11.74 30.24
N MET A 16 -12.73 10.75 29.37
CA MET A 16 -13.70 10.54 28.28
C MET A 16 -15.11 10.15 28.83
N LYS A 17 -15.19 9.37 29.90
CA LYS A 17 -16.48 9.06 30.57
C LYS A 17 -17.13 10.26 31.23
N ASN A 18 -16.34 11.27 31.62
CA ASN A 18 -16.85 12.50 32.28
C ASN A 18 -17.19 13.63 31.29
N ILE A 19 -16.62 13.62 30.09
CA ILE A 19 -16.81 14.67 29.08
C ILE A 19 -18.04 14.40 28.20
N TYR A 20 -18.38 13.13 27.99
CA TYR A 20 -19.53 12.74 27.18
C TYR A 20 -20.56 12.00 28.04
N LYS A 21 -21.60 12.72 28.47
CA LYS A 21 -22.80 12.05 28.94
C LYS A 21 -23.38 11.26 27.78
N GLU A 22 -23.80 10.02 28.03
CA GLU A 22 -24.29 9.04 27.04
C GLU A 22 -25.27 9.56 25.96
N LYS A 23 -25.92 10.68 26.20
CA LYS A 23 -26.87 11.32 25.27
C LYS A 23 -26.22 12.17 24.16
N ASP A 24 -25.00 12.62 24.33
CA ASP A 24 -24.32 13.50 23.35
C ASP A 24 -23.63 12.72 22.23
N ILE A 25 -23.34 11.43 22.44
CA ILE A 25 -22.72 10.56 21.45
C ILE A 25 -23.71 10.17 20.33
N GLU A 26 -24.99 10.04 20.65
CA GLU A 26 -26.03 9.66 19.68
C GLU A 26 -26.28 10.72 18.60
N ASN A 27 -26.03 12.00 18.90
CA ASN A 27 -26.35 13.10 17.99
C ASN A 27 -25.22 13.52 17.04
N TYR A 28 -23.99 13.08 17.27
CA TYR A 28 -22.84 13.60 16.50
C TYR A 28 -22.25 12.64 15.47
N THR A 29 -22.58 11.34 15.48
CA THR A 29 -21.80 10.36 14.73
C THR A 29 -22.55 9.61 13.65
N GLY A 30 -23.86 9.70 13.50
CA GLY A 30 -24.58 8.83 12.56
C GLY A 30 -24.27 7.33 12.78
N ILE A 31 -23.66 6.98 13.92
CA ILE A 31 -23.24 5.64 14.27
C ILE A 31 -24.49 4.83 14.55
N LYS A 32 -24.68 3.76 13.81
CA LYS A 32 -25.62 2.69 14.16
C LYS A 32 -25.44 2.36 15.63
N ASN A 33 -26.53 2.42 16.42
CA ASN A 33 -26.61 2.15 17.86
C ASN A 33 -25.81 0.92 18.29
N TYR A 34 -24.49 1.05 18.47
CA TYR A 34 -23.70 0.06 19.17
C TYR A 34 -23.87 0.33 20.67
N ASN A 35 -24.40 -0.67 21.37
CA ASN A 35 -24.36 -0.69 22.83
C ASN A 35 -22.89 -0.46 23.25
N SER A 36 -22.59 0.48 24.12
CA SER A 36 -21.21 0.84 24.51
C SER A 36 -20.38 -0.37 24.95
N LYS A 37 -21.04 -1.38 25.53
CA LYS A 37 -20.43 -2.67 25.89
C LYS A 37 -20.01 -3.49 24.67
N ASP A 38 -20.80 -3.50 23.61
CA ASP A 38 -20.48 -4.26 22.38
C ASP A 38 -19.32 -3.61 21.62
N TYR A 39 -19.26 -2.29 21.58
CA TYR A 39 -18.15 -1.55 20.98
C TYR A 39 -16.80 -1.86 21.67
N LEU A 40 -16.75 -1.76 23.01
CA LEU A 40 -15.53 -2.03 23.77
C LEU A 40 -15.11 -3.50 23.67
N SER A 41 -16.08 -4.42 23.64
CA SER A 41 -15.79 -5.86 23.48
C SER A 41 -15.25 -6.18 22.09
N GLN A 42 -15.79 -5.57 21.03
CA GLN A 42 -15.28 -5.73 19.67
C GLN A 42 -13.90 -5.09 19.49
N LYS A 43 -13.67 -3.88 20.02
CA LYS A 43 -12.36 -3.24 19.99
C LYS A 43 -11.30 -4.10 20.71
N LYS A 44 -11.64 -4.64 21.89
CA LYS A 44 -10.79 -5.57 22.60
C LYS A 44 -10.51 -6.84 21.80
N TYR A 45 -11.54 -7.41 21.17
CA TYR A 45 -11.40 -8.59 20.31
C TYR A 45 -10.41 -8.34 19.17
N TYR A 46 -10.52 -7.22 18.43
CA TYR A 46 -9.58 -6.89 17.36
C TYR A 46 -8.16 -6.72 17.90
N ARG A 47 -7.97 -5.98 19.01
CA ARG A 47 -6.66 -5.81 19.65
C ARG A 47 -6.02 -7.15 20.02
N GLU A 48 -6.77 -8.05 20.62
CA GLU A 48 -6.30 -9.40 20.97
C GLU A 48 -5.94 -10.23 19.73
N LYS A 49 -6.70 -10.08 18.65
CA LYS A 49 -6.40 -10.76 17.37
C LYS A 49 -5.10 -10.23 16.77
N PHE A 50 -4.93 -8.92 16.69
CA PHE A 50 -3.68 -8.33 16.21
C PHE A 50 -2.48 -8.67 17.10
N SER A 51 -2.63 -8.69 18.41
CA SER A 51 -1.55 -9.07 19.34
C SER A 51 -1.12 -10.54 19.23
N LYS A 52 -2.01 -11.41 18.74
CA LYS A 52 -1.72 -12.83 18.45
C LYS A 52 -1.19 -13.06 17.03
N SER A 53 -1.04 -12.01 16.23
CA SER A 53 -0.49 -12.14 14.89
C SER A 53 0.99 -12.56 14.95
N ILE A 54 1.39 -13.33 13.94
CA ILE A 54 2.78 -13.77 13.81
C ILE A 54 3.56 -12.69 13.09
N HIS A 55 4.55 -12.13 13.77
CA HIS A 55 5.51 -11.21 13.19
C HIS A 55 6.70 -11.99 12.65
N LYS A 56 7.05 -11.81 11.39
CA LYS A 56 8.22 -12.43 10.78
C LYS A 56 8.98 -11.41 9.95
N GLU A 57 10.28 -11.33 10.18
CA GLU A 57 11.20 -10.53 9.38
C GLU A 57 11.95 -11.41 8.41
N LEU A 58 12.04 -10.99 7.16
CA LEU A 58 12.71 -11.72 6.10
C LEU A 58 13.62 -10.77 5.31
N SER A 59 14.90 -11.15 5.17
CA SER A 59 15.86 -10.42 4.34
C SER A 59 15.67 -10.82 2.89
N PHE A 60 15.14 -9.92 2.10
CA PHE A 60 14.78 -10.19 0.71
C PHE A 60 15.83 -9.72 -0.29
N HIS A 61 16.40 -8.54 -0.07
CA HIS A 61 17.30 -7.90 -1.01
C HIS A 61 18.58 -7.41 -0.32
N LYS A 62 19.62 -7.18 -1.12
CA LYS A 62 20.87 -6.60 -0.64
C LYS A 62 20.78 -5.11 -0.38
N LYS A 63 19.75 -4.45 -0.94
CA LYS A 63 19.47 -3.03 -0.80
C LYS A 63 17.97 -2.81 -0.57
N ARG A 64 17.58 -1.55 -0.35
CA ARG A 64 16.21 -1.14 -0.05
C ARG A 64 15.20 -1.66 -1.07
N ILE A 65 14.07 -2.14 -0.56
CA ILE A 65 12.88 -2.48 -1.35
C ILE A 65 12.07 -1.20 -1.56
N TYR A 66 11.70 -0.92 -2.80
CA TYR A 66 10.87 0.24 -3.15
C TYR A 66 9.42 -0.12 -3.43
N SER A 67 9.19 -1.32 -3.90
CA SER A 67 7.85 -1.78 -4.25
C SER A 67 7.69 -3.27 -4.08
N MET A 68 6.48 -3.68 -3.79
CA MET A 68 6.09 -5.08 -3.74
C MET A 68 4.61 -5.23 -4.11
N ASP A 69 4.26 -6.37 -4.69
CA ASP A 69 2.87 -6.72 -4.92
C ASP A 69 2.65 -8.24 -4.90
N TRP A 70 1.42 -8.63 -4.62
CA TRP A 70 1.01 -10.02 -4.51
C TRP A 70 0.46 -10.53 -5.82
N LEU A 71 0.97 -11.67 -6.30
CA LEU A 71 0.35 -12.37 -7.42
C LEU A 71 -0.92 -13.10 -6.94
N GLU A 72 -1.99 -12.97 -7.70
CA GLU A 72 -3.28 -13.59 -7.38
C GLU A 72 -3.31 -15.10 -7.68
N ASN A 73 -2.39 -15.89 -7.13
CA ASN A 73 -2.48 -17.34 -7.23
C ASN A 73 -3.58 -17.90 -6.33
N ASN A 74 -3.95 -19.18 -6.54
CA ASN A 74 -5.01 -19.83 -5.77
C ASN A 74 -4.72 -19.86 -4.27
N THR A 75 -3.45 -19.88 -3.89
CA THR A 75 -3.00 -19.93 -2.49
C THR A 75 -2.77 -18.55 -1.89
N GLY A 76 -2.66 -17.49 -2.70
CA GLY A 76 -2.36 -16.13 -2.24
C GLY A 76 -0.99 -16.00 -1.56
N THR A 77 0.02 -16.76 -1.99
CA THR A 77 1.29 -16.85 -1.26
C THR A 77 2.49 -16.32 -2.03
N ILE A 78 2.32 -15.96 -3.30
CA ILE A 78 3.43 -15.46 -4.11
C ILE A 78 3.52 -13.95 -4.01
N LEU A 79 4.66 -13.46 -3.52
CA LEU A 79 5.02 -12.05 -3.43
C LEU A 79 6.11 -11.73 -4.45
N VAL A 80 6.00 -10.59 -5.11
CA VAL A 80 7.03 -10.02 -5.98
C VAL A 80 7.56 -8.75 -5.36
N THR A 81 8.88 -8.57 -5.33
CA THR A 81 9.56 -7.41 -4.76
C THR A 81 10.52 -6.79 -5.74
N GLY A 82 10.58 -5.46 -5.77
CA GLY A 82 11.52 -4.66 -6.56
C GLY A 82 12.42 -3.81 -5.66
N SER A 83 13.69 -3.73 -5.98
CA SER A 83 14.70 -3.13 -5.12
C SER A 83 15.68 -2.21 -5.84
N SER A 84 16.37 -1.40 -5.05
CA SER A 84 17.52 -0.60 -5.52
C SER A 84 18.77 -1.43 -5.79
N ASP A 85 18.73 -2.73 -5.59
CA ASP A 85 19.77 -3.65 -6.10
C ASP A 85 19.54 -4.05 -7.57
N ASN A 86 18.60 -3.37 -8.26
CA ASN A 86 18.22 -3.53 -9.66
C ASN A 86 17.58 -4.90 -9.96
N SER A 87 17.30 -5.68 -8.93
CA SER A 87 16.69 -7.00 -9.07
C SER A 87 15.22 -7.01 -8.71
N ILE A 88 14.50 -7.90 -9.37
CA ILE A 88 13.15 -8.31 -9.00
C ILE A 88 13.27 -9.74 -8.43
N LYS A 89 12.62 -9.98 -7.30
CA LYS A 89 12.58 -11.32 -6.71
C LYS A 89 11.15 -11.77 -6.50
N VAL A 90 10.94 -13.06 -6.72
CA VAL A 90 9.66 -13.73 -6.52
C VAL A 90 9.80 -14.72 -5.36
N TRP A 91 8.86 -14.69 -4.42
CA TRP A 91 8.89 -15.45 -3.18
C TRP A 91 7.62 -16.28 -3.01
N ASP A 92 7.75 -17.52 -2.55
CA ASP A 92 6.61 -18.28 -2.03
C ASP A 92 6.66 -18.28 -0.50
N LEU A 93 5.74 -17.58 0.12
CA LEU A 93 5.70 -17.46 1.58
C LEU A 93 5.38 -18.76 2.30
N ASN A 94 4.66 -19.71 1.69
CA ASN A 94 4.43 -21.01 2.33
C ASN A 94 5.75 -21.72 2.59
N ASN A 95 6.65 -21.71 1.63
CA ASN A 95 7.96 -22.33 1.77
C ASN A 95 8.87 -21.51 2.70
N THR A 96 8.76 -20.19 2.64
CA THR A 96 9.60 -19.28 3.43
C THR A 96 9.20 -19.21 4.90
N ILE A 97 7.90 -19.26 5.20
CA ILE A 97 7.37 -19.21 6.57
C ILE A 97 7.61 -20.52 7.32
N ASN A 98 7.48 -21.67 6.62
CA ASN A 98 7.59 -22.99 7.23
C ASN A 98 9.02 -23.55 7.27
N SER A 99 9.95 -22.93 6.56
CA SER A 99 11.36 -23.35 6.59
C SER A 99 12.01 -22.97 7.92
N SER A 100 12.54 -23.96 8.63
CA SER A 100 13.41 -23.78 9.81
C SER A 100 14.80 -23.28 9.44
N ASN A 101 15.16 -23.30 8.16
CA ASN A 101 16.43 -22.81 7.66
C ASN A 101 16.39 -21.30 7.46
N LYS A 102 17.41 -20.60 7.98
CA LYS A 102 17.56 -19.14 7.91
C LYS A 102 17.84 -18.60 6.48
N GLU A 103 17.98 -19.45 5.50
CA GLU A 103 18.21 -19.04 4.12
C GLU A 103 16.87 -18.79 3.43
N ASN A 104 16.52 -17.52 3.30
CA ASN A 104 15.38 -17.08 2.51
C ASN A 104 15.70 -17.26 1.02
N ILE A 105 15.27 -18.37 0.46
CA ILE A 105 15.52 -18.68 -0.95
C ILE A 105 14.36 -18.11 -1.76
N SER A 106 14.65 -17.13 -2.62
CA SER A 106 13.68 -16.68 -3.62
C SER A 106 13.42 -17.79 -4.62
N LEU A 107 12.17 -17.98 -5.04
CA LEU A 107 11.81 -18.87 -6.14
C LEU A 107 12.52 -18.46 -7.43
N LEU A 108 12.62 -17.14 -7.64
CA LEU A 108 13.17 -16.57 -8.84
C LEU A 108 13.83 -15.22 -8.52
N THR A 109 15.01 -15.00 -9.12
CA THR A 109 15.68 -13.68 -9.14
C THR A 109 15.84 -13.23 -10.59
N ILE A 110 15.34 -12.05 -10.90
CA ILE A 110 15.36 -11.45 -12.23
C ILE A 110 16.26 -10.22 -12.20
N ASN A 111 17.37 -10.26 -12.92
CA ASN A 111 18.34 -9.16 -13.06
C ASN A 111 18.25 -8.62 -14.49
N SER A 112 17.27 -7.83 -14.79
CA SER A 112 17.05 -7.33 -16.14
C SER A 112 16.83 -5.84 -16.24
N HIS A 113 16.72 -5.13 -15.12
CA HIS A 113 16.78 -3.68 -15.07
C HIS A 113 18.19 -3.21 -14.81
N ASP A 114 18.56 -2.08 -15.41
CA ASP A 114 19.89 -1.49 -15.27
C ASP A 114 19.98 -0.58 -14.05
N GLU A 115 18.83 -0.11 -13.56
CA GLU A 115 18.71 0.78 -12.41
C GLU A 115 17.65 0.30 -11.40
N THR A 116 17.43 1.09 -10.36
CA THR A 116 16.47 0.81 -9.28
C THR A 116 15.08 0.45 -9.82
N VAL A 117 14.50 -0.64 -9.34
CA VAL A 117 13.12 -1.03 -9.61
C VAL A 117 12.20 -0.31 -8.64
N ASN A 118 11.42 0.65 -9.15
CA ASN A 118 10.58 1.55 -8.34
C ASN A 118 9.17 1.03 -8.11
N ASN A 119 8.59 0.37 -9.12
CA ASN A 119 7.22 -0.12 -9.01
C ASN A 119 7.12 -1.57 -9.49
N ILE A 120 6.26 -2.31 -8.82
CA ILE A 120 5.76 -3.62 -9.20
C ILE A 120 4.24 -3.54 -9.18
N ALA A 121 3.60 -4.01 -10.25
CA ALA A 121 2.14 -4.12 -10.32
C ALA A 121 1.76 -5.52 -10.80
N SER A 122 1.05 -6.27 -9.99
CA SER A 122 0.55 -7.59 -10.33
C SER A 122 -0.70 -7.49 -11.19
N ARG A 123 -0.80 -8.33 -12.21
CA ARG A 123 -1.98 -8.40 -13.05
C ARG A 123 -3.11 -9.10 -12.30
N ASN A 124 -4.25 -8.40 -12.16
CA ASN A 124 -5.45 -8.99 -11.59
C ASN A 124 -5.93 -10.15 -12.47
N ASN A 125 -6.55 -11.14 -11.85
CA ASN A 125 -7.07 -12.35 -12.51
C ASN A 125 -6.01 -13.18 -13.27
N ASN A 126 -4.72 -12.93 -13.07
CA ASN A 126 -3.66 -13.72 -13.68
C ASN A 126 -2.55 -14.02 -12.67
N VAL A 127 -2.37 -15.30 -12.41
CA VAL A 127 -1.54 -15.85 -11.32
C VAL A 127 -0.04 -15.59 -11.48
N ASN A 128 0.40 -15.28 -12.72
CA ASN A 128 1.82 -15.37 -13.05
C ASN A 128 2.36 -14.14 -13.78
N GLN A 129 1.55 -13.11 -13.91
CA GLN A 129 1.91 -11.94 -14.71
C GLN A 129 1.97 -10.67 -13.87
N PHE A 130 2.99 -9.87 -14.13
CA PHE A 130 3.17 -8.57 -13.49
C PHE A 130 3.95 -7.60 -14.38
N LEU A 131 3.89 -6.33 -14.05
CA LEU A 131 4.70 -5.25 -14.61
C LEU A 131 5.73 -4.78 -13.59
N SER A 132 6.86 -4.33 -14.07
CA SER A 132 7.84 -3.58 -13.30
C SER A 132 8.19 -2.27 -14.00
N SER A 133 8.45 -1.22 -13.25
CA SER A 133 9.10 -0.01 -13.74
C SER A 133 10.37 0.29 -12.98
N SER A 134 11.32 0.93 -13.66
CA SER A 134 12.63 1.25 -13.11
C SER A 134 13.05 2.69 -13.46
N ASN A 135 14.06 3.19 -12.75
CA ASN A 135 14.75 4.43 -13.09
C ASN A 135 15.46 4.35 -14.45
N ASP A 136 15.69 3.14 -14.98
CA ASP A 136 16.17 2.93 -16.36
C ASP A 136 15.15 3.37 -17.42
N LYS A 137 13.99 3.91 -16.98
CA LYS A 137 12.89 4.44 -17.82
C LYS A 137 12.15 3.38 -18.64
N HIS A 138 12.27 2.11 -18.29
CA HIS A 138 11.57 1.02 -18.94
C HIS A 138 10.46 0.47 -18.05
N ILE A 139 9.33 0.11 -18.68
CA ILE A 139 8.33 -0.77 -18.12
C ILE A 139 8.50 -2.13 -18.78
N LYS A 140 8.61 -3.19 -17.96
CA LYS A 140 8.77 -4.56 -18.46
C LYS A 140 7.59 -5.42 -18.00
N PHE A 141 7.06 -6.20 -18.94
CA PHE A 141 5.98 -7.16 -18.69
C PHE A 141 6.54 -8.57 -18.53
N TRP A 142 6.16 -9.21 -17.46
CA TRP A 142 6.70 -10.50 -17.00
C TRP A 142 5.62 -11.58 -16.97
N ASP A 143 6.02 -12.81 -17.33
CA ASP A 143 5.22 -14.00 -17.15
C ASP A 143 6.09 -15.12 -16.59
N ILE A 144 5.87 -15.48 -15.32
CA ILE A 144 6.72 -16.45 -14.62
C ILE A 144 6.39 -17.92 -14.92
N ARG A 145 5.32 -18.22 -15.68
CA ARG A 145 4.93 -19.62 -16.03
C ARG A 145 6.00 -20.35 -16.81
N THR A 146 6.75 -19.63 -17.61
CA THR A 146 7.69 -20.20 -18.57
C THR A 146 8.95 -20.79 -17.93
N ASN A 147 9.17 -20.61 -16.61
CA ASN A 147 10.39 -21.02 -15.92
C ASN A 147 10.32 -22.24 -15.05
N ILE A 148 9.12 -22.74 -14.76
CA ILE A 148 8.96 -23.86 -13.83
C ILE A 148 9.42 -25.20 -14.46
N SER A 149 9.54 -25.26 -15.79
CA SER A 149 9.75 -26.51 -16.52
C SER A 149 11.16 -26.79 -17.02
N ASN A 150 12.10 -25.80 -17.02
CA ASN A 150 13.44 -26.02 -17.56
C ASN A 150 14.52 -25.20 -16.83
N ASN A 151 15.58 -25.84 -16.40
CA ASN A 151 16.74 -25.30 -15.69
C ASN A 151 17.63 -24.29 -16.48
N ASN A 152 17.14 -23.62 -17.50
CA ASN A 152 17.92 -22.73 -18.35
C ASN A 152 17.54 -21.26 -18.14
N LYS A 153 18.52 -20.36 -18.18
CA LYS A 153 18.40 -18.89 -18.11
C LYS A 153 17.40 -18.38 -19.15
N PHE A 154 16.19 -17.99 -18.75
CA PHE A 154 15.11 -17.62 -19.65
C PHE A 154 14.78 -16.14 -19.61
N ASN A 155 14.52 -15.59 -20.78
CA ASN A 155 13.87 -14.31 -20.95
C ASN A 155 12.39 -14.44 -20.56
N ILE A 156 12.09 -14.15 -19.32
CA ILE A 156 10.74 -14.10 -18.74
C ILE A 156 10.02 -12.84 -19.20
N CYS A 157 10.79 -11.86 -19.69
CA CYS A 157 10.25 -10.62 -20.20
C CYS A 157 9.50 -10.88 -21.51
N LYS A 158 8.18 -10.68 -21.51
CA LYS A 158 7.35 -10.81 -22.71
C LYS A 158 7.35 -9.57 -23.58
N ALA A 159 7.48 -8.41 -22.97
CA ALA A 159 7.53 -7.14 -23.67
C ALA A 159 8.28 -6.10 -22.84
N SER A 160 9.03 -5.26 -23.50
CA SER A 160 9.61 -4.04 -22.96
C SER A 160 8.97 -2.86 -23.66
N PHE A 161 8.54 -1.88 -22.89
CA PHE A 161 7.97 -0.64 -23.42
C PHE A 161 9.06 0.41 -23.45
N ASP A 162 9.79 0.46 -24.55
CA ASP A 162 10.97 1.31 -24.71
C ASP A 162 10.64 2.79 -25.02
N LYS A 163 9.36 3.09 -25.29
CA LYS A 163 8.95 4.43 -25.72
C LYS A 163 8.64 5.43 -24.60
N ILE A 164 8.83 5.04 -23.35
CA ILE A 164 8.61 5.96 -22.22
C ILE A 164 9.88 6.80 -21.97
N GLU A 165 10.55 7.13 -23.03
CA GLU A 165 11.96 7.53 -23.16
C GLU A 165 12.43 8.76 -22.37
N LYS A 166 11.59 9.46 -21.63
CA LYS A 166 12.02 10.74 -21.05
C LYS A 166 11.83 10.88 -19.55
N GLU A 167 10.98 10.07 -18.91
CA GLU A 167 10.53 10.38 -17.56
C GLU A 167 10.59 9.14 -16.64
N GLU A 168 10.98 9.36 -15.40
CA GLU A 168 10.86 8.35 -14.35
C GLU A 168 9.38 8.15 -14.00
N ILE A 169 9.03 6.93 -13.57
CA ILE A 169 7.64 6.55 -13.26
C ILE A 169 7.44 6.61 -11.76
N LYS A 170 6.43 7.38 -11.32
CA LYS A 170 6.05 7.51 -9.93
C LYS A 170 5.16 6.37 -9.47
N HIS A 171 4.10 6.07 -10.22
CA HIS A 171 3.15 5.00 -9.93
C HIS A 171 2.80 4.20 -11.18
N LEU A 172 2.60 2.89 -10.98
CA LEU A 172 2.22 1.93 -12.02
C LEU A 172 1.12 1.04 -11.45
N LYS A 173 -0.05 0.98 -12.11
CA LYS A 173 -1.19 0.17 -11.65
C LYS A 173 -1.91 -0.50 -12.81
N PHE A 174 -2.34 -1.74 -12.61
CA PHE A 174 -3.31 -2.38 -13.50
C PHE A 174 -4.73 -1.92 -13.19
N ASN A 175 -5.57 -1.96 -14.21
CA ASN A 175 -7.01 -1.91 -14.02
C ASN A 175 -7.54 -3.24 -13.43
N ASN A 176 -8.79 -3.27 -12.98
CA ASN A 176 -9.33 -4.45 -12.28
C ASN A 176 -9.46 -5.68 -13.19
N SER A 177 -9.80 -5.47 -14.46
CA SER A 177 -9.89 -6.56 -15.45
C SER A 177 -8.51 -7.10 -15.89
N GLY A 178 -7.42 -6.39 -15.57
CA GLY A 178 -6.06 -6.75 -15.99
C GLY A 178 -5.84 -6.65 -17.51
N THR A 179 -6.69 -5.91 -18.23
CA THR A 179 -6.58 -5.71 -19.68
C THR A 179 -5.80 -4.46 -20.05
N GLN A 180 -5.77 -3.50 -19.15
CA GLN A 180 -5.09 -2.22 -19.30
C GLN A 180 -4.23 -1.94 -18.08
N PHE A 181 -3.26 -1.08 -18.25
CA PHE A 181 -2.48 -0.52 -17.16
C PHE A 181 -2.28 0.97 -17.34
N ALA A 182 -2.13 1.67 -16.25
CA ALA A 182 -1.78 3.09 -16.26
C ALA A 182 -0.52 3.31 -15.45
N PHE A 183 0.26 4.30 -15.87
CA PHE A 183 1.37 4.80 -15.09
C PHE A 183 1.38 6.33 -15.08
N MET A 184 1.92 6.86 -14.03
CA MET A 184 2.08 8.29 -13.81
C MET A 184 3.56 8.63 -13.84
N ASN A 185 3.90 9.71 -14.54
CA ASN A 185 5.26 10.22 -14.55
C ASN A 185 5.67 10.80 -13.17
N LYS A 186 6.95 10.97 -12.95
CA LYS A 186 7.52 11.43 -11.68
C LYS A 186 6.97 12.78 -11.23
N ASP A 187 6.75 13.68 -12.16
CA ASP A 187 6.24 15.01 -11.89
C ASP A 187 4.76 15.03 -11.52
N GLY A 188 4.03 13.95 -11.80
CA GLY A 188 2.61 13.83 -11.48
C GLY A 188 1.70 14.67 -12.38
N ASN A 189 2.19 15.09 -13.55
CA ASN A 189 1.42 15.93 -14.48
C ASN A 189 0.74 15.15 -15.59
N VAL A 190 1.12 13.89 -15.83
CA VAL A 190 0.55 13.03 -16.88
C VAL A 190 0.30 11.62 -16.36
N ILE A 191 -0.88 11.09 -16.63
CA ILE A 191 -1.19 9.66 -16.51
C ILE A 191 -1.33 9.11 -17.93
N TYR A 192 -0.58 8.06 -18.23
CA TYR A 192 -0.60 7.33 -19.49
C TYR A 192 -1.42 6.06 -19.31
N LEU A 193 -2.34 5.80 -20.21
CA LEU A 193 -3.15 4.59 -20.25
C LEU A 193 -2.74 3.72 -21.45
N TYR A 194 -2.48 2.43 -21.18
CA TYR A 194 -2.01 1.46 -22.15
C TYR A 194 -2.93 0.23 -22.23
N ASP A 195 -3.12 -0.27 -23.45
CA ASP A 195 -3.74 -1.58 -23.71
C ASP A 195 -2.66 -2.67 -23.62
N LEU A 196 -2.87 -3.64 -22.74
CA LEU A 196 -1.90 -4.73 -22.55
C LEU A 196 -1.88 -5.72 -23.72
N GLY A 197 -3.02 -5.96 -24.36
CA GLY A 197 -3.11 -6.92 -25.47
C GLY A 197 -2.45 -6.43 -26.75
N LYS A 198 -2.57 -5.13 -27.02
CA LYS A 198 -1.99 -4.47 -28.20
C LYS A 198 -0.62 -3.89 -27.95
N PHE A 199 -0.20 -3.77 -26.68
CA PHE A 199 1.01 -3.07 -26.25
C PHE A 199 1.10 -1.64 -26.79
N GLN A 200 -0.04 -0.93 -26.78
CA GLN A 200 -0.15 0.42 -27.33
C GLN A 200 -0.74 1.38 -26.32
N GLU A 201 -0.28 2.63 -26.40
CA GLU A 201 -0.90 3.73 -25.68
C GLU A 201 -2.32 3.96 -26.19
N ILE A 202 -3.28 4.04 -25.28
CA ILE A 202 -4.66 4.37 -25.56
C ILE A 202 -4.83 5.88 -25.53
N GLN A 203 -4.35 6.52 -24.44
CA GLN A 203 -4.51 7.96 -24.26
C GLN A 203 -3.58 8.49 -23.15
N GLN A 204 -3.41 9.81 -23.15
CA GLN A 204 -2.71 10.58 -22.12
C GLN A 204 -3.67 11.52 -21.42
N ILE A 205 -3.59 11.60 -20.10
CA ILE A 205 -4.42 12.46 -19.28
C ILE A 205 -3.49 13.48 -18.62
N ASN A 206 -3.54 14.72 -19.08
CA ASN A 206 -2.73 15.80 -18.52
C ASN A 206 -3.43 16.46 -17.35
N PHE A 207 -2.69 16.82 -16.32
CA PHE A 207 -3.18 17.46 -15.11
C PHE A 207 -2.48 18.79 -14.85
N LYS A 208 -3.25 19.70 -14.31
CA LYS A 208 -2.84 20.92 -13.61
C LYS A 208 -3.90 21.14 -12.55
N PRO A 209 -3.64 20.95 -11.30
CA PRO A 209 -2.36 20.74 -10.55
C PRO A 209 -1.79 19.32 -10.66
N PHE A 210 -0.63 19.06 -10.01
CA PHE A 210 0.05 17.78 -10.01
C PHE A 210 -0.72 16.72 -9.20
N ILE A 211 -0.61 15.49 -9.64
CA ILE A 211 -1.21 14.31 -9.01
C ILE A 211 -0.14 13.57 -8.21
N ASN A 212 -0.51 13.09 -7.03
CA ASN A 212 0.37 12.31 -6.17
C ASN A 212 0.12 10.83 -6.24
N ASP A 213 -1.12 10.39 -6.35
CA ASP A 213 -1.51 9.00 -6.49
C ASP A 213 -2.82 8.89 -7.29
N PHE A 214 -3.08 7.73 -7.87
CA PHE A 214 -4.31 7.46 -8.60
C PHE A 214 -4.78 6.02 -8.42
N THR A 215 -6.05 5.73 -8.66
CA THR A 215 -6.62 4.37 -8.67
C THR A 215 -7.72 4.25 -9.70
N PHE A 216 -7.96 3.02 -10.19
CA PHE A 216 -9.10 2.72 -11.05
C PHE A 216 -10.36 2.48 -10.21
N ASP A 217 -11.52 2.89 -10.73
CA ASP A 217 -12.80 2.50 -10.16
C ASP A 217 -13.07 0.99 -10.39
N LYS A 218 -14.06 0.44 -9.68
CA LYS A 218 -14.41 -0.99 -9.76
C LYS A 218 -14.69 -1.48 -11.19
N ASN A 219 -15.26 -0.64 -12.02
CA ASN A 219 -15.74 -1.00 -13.36
C ASN A 219 -14.74 -0.68 -14.46
N ASP A 220 -13.55 -0.19 -14.13
CA ASP A 220 -12.50 0.24 -15.06
C ASP A 220 -12.92 1.38 -16.02
N LYS A 221 -13.96 2.14 -15.65
CA LYS A 221 -14.49 3.25 -16.45
C LYS A 221 -13.96 4.60 -16.02
N LYS A 222 -13.48 4.71 -14.80
CA LYS A 222 -13.02 5.96 -14.20
C LYS A 222 -11.68 5.78 -13.52
N ILE A 223 -10.92 6.88 -13.47
CA ILE A 223 -9.73 7.03 -12.61
C ILE A 223 -10.06 8.08 -11.56
N LEU A 224 -9.70 7.77 -10.32
CA LEU A 224 -9.65 8.71 -9.21
C LEU A 224 -8.20 9.11 -8.99
N ALA A 225 -7.94 10.40 -8.91
CA ALA A 225 -6.59 10.92 -8.76
C ALA A 225 -6.52 11.91 -7.59
N ALA A 226 -5.61 11.66 -6.64
CA ALA A 226 -5.34 12.52 -5.50
C ALA A 226 -4.32 13.60 -5.90
N SER A 227 -4.64 14.86 -5.62
CA SER A 227 -3.89 16.01 -6.12
C SER A 227 -3.24 16.83 -5.00
N GLU A 228 -2.19 17.57 -5.37
CA GLU A 228 -1.51 18.49 -4.45
C GLU A 228 -2.36 19.71 -4.06
N ASP A 229 -3.40 20.05 -4.83
CA ASP A 229 -4.36 21.11 -4.47
C ASP A 229 -5.43 20.68 -3.47
N GLY A 230 -5.37 19.44 -2.97
CA GLY A 230 -6.31 18.88 -2.01
C GLY A 230 -7.59 18.32 -2.61
N ASN A 231 -7.74 18.33 -3.93
CA ASN A 231 -8.90 17.76 -4.61
C ASN A 231 -8.65 16.30 -5.02
N VAL A 232 -9.75 15.56 -5.13
CA VAL A 232 -9.78 14.28 -5.83
C VAL A 232 -10.42 14.51 -7.19
N TYR A 233 -9.69 14.19 -8.26
CA TYR A 233 -10.21 14.27 -9.61
C TYR A 233 -10.78 12.92 -10.04
N LEU A 234 -12.06 12.92 -10.40
CA LEU A 234 -12.76 11.79 -10.99
C LEU A 234 -12.80 11.98 -12.52
N ILE A 235 -12.12 11.12 -13.25
CA ILE A 235 -11.97 11.20 -14.70
C ILE A 235 -12.68 10.03 -15.36
N ASN A 236 -13.58 10.31 -16.31
CA ASN A 236 -14.19 9.29 -17.13
C ASN A 236 -13.25 8.89 -18.28
N LEU A 237 -12.89 7.60 -18.39
CA LEU A 237 -12.00 7.11 -19.42
C LEU A 237 -12.61 7.08 -20.82
N GLU A 238 -13.94 7.06 -20.94
CA GLU A 238 -14.63 7.20 -22.23
C GLU A 238 -14.59 8.66 -22.73
N ASN A 239 -14.52 9.63 -21.82
CA ASN A 239 -14.42 11.06 -22.13
C ASN A 239 -13.57 11.77 -21.08
N ILE A 240 -12.26 11.86 -21.32
CA ILE A 240 -11.28 12.45 -20.39
C ILE A 240 -11.49 13.96 -20.12
N ASN A 241 -12.26 14.65 -20.96
CA ASN A 241 -12.63 16.04 -20.76
C ASN A 241 -13.74 16.17 -19.69
N ASN A 242 -14.48 15.12 -19.42
CA ASN A 242 -15.47 15.08 -18.34
C ASN A 242 -14.76 14.73 -17.02
N ARG A 243 -14.28 15.77 -16.35
CA ARG A 243 -13.57 15.68 -15.05
C ARG A 243 -14.44 16.33 -13.99
N GLN A 244 -14.56 15.65 -12.87
CA GLN A 244 -15.20 16.17 -11.68
C GLN A 244 -14.16 16.31 -10.56
N ALA A 245 -14.07 17.50 -9.98
CA ALA A 245 -13.26 17.73 -8.79
C ALA A 245 -14.11 17.59 -7.54
N ILE A 246 -13.63 16.83 -6.59
CA ILE A 246 -14.23 16.60 -5.27
C ILE A 246 -13.27 17.21 -4.27
N LEU A 247 -13.75 18.13 -3.44
CA LEU A 247 -12.91 18.70 -2.39
C LEU A 247 -12.60 17.64 -1.34
N GLY A 248 -11.34 17.26 -1.26
CA GLY A 248 -10.85 16.26 -0.30
C GLY A 248 -10.32 16.88 0.98
N SER A 249 -9.41 17.82 0.84
CA SER A 249 -8.77 18.51 1.96
C SER A 249 -8.40 19.95 1.55
N LEU A 250 -8.07 20.78 2.52
CA LEU A 250 -7.43 22.08 2.28
C LEU A 250 -5.90 21.95 2.05
N PHE A 251 -5.37 20.75 2.25
CA PHE A 251 -3.96 20.42 2.12
C PHE A 251 -3.77 19.37 1.02
N GLN A 252 -2.54 19.23 0.59
CA GLN A 252 -2.13 18.23 -0.39
C GLN A 252 -2.59 16.82 0.01
N LEU A 253 -3.20 16.10 -0.95
CA LEU A 253 -3.49 14.68 -0.85
C LEU A 253 -2.32 13.88 -1.42
N ASP A 254 -1.76 12.95 -0.65
CA ASP A 254 -0.61 12.14 -1.05
C ASP A 254 -1.01 10.76 -1.56
N THR A 255 -2.14 10.23 -1.13
CA THR A 255 -2.53 8.84 -1.40
C THR A 255 -4.03 8.65 -1.49
N ILE A 256 -4.45 7.68 -2.30
CA ILE A 256 -5.85 7.31 -2.53
C ILE A 256 -5.98 5.80 -2.71
N ASP A 257 -6.99 5.20 -2.08
CA ASP A 257 -7.37 3.81 -2.32
C ASP A 257 -8.88 3.63 -2.37
N ILE A 258 -9.35 2.50 -2.93
CA ILE A 258 -10.77 2.27 -3.18
C ILE A 258 -11.23 0.93 -2.58
N ASN A 259 -12.38 1.00 -1.90
CA ASN A 259 -13.15 -0.20 -1.52
C ASN A 259 -14.06 -0.59 -2.68
N LYS A 260 -13.70 -1.67 -3.36
CA LYS A 260 -14.41 -2.15 -4.55
C LYS A 260 -15.77 -2.76 -4.26
N GLU A 261 -16.04 -3.17 -3.02
CA GLU A 261 -17.33 -3.78 -2.63
C GLU A 261 -18.36 -2.73 -2.24
N ASN A 262 -18.00 -1.80 -1.36
CA ASN A 262 -18.91 -0.86 -0.73
C ASN A 262 -18.98 0.49 -1.44
N LYS A 263 -18.37 0.62 -2.63
CA LYS A 263 -18.37 1.86 -3.41
C LYS A 263 -17.83 3.09 -2.64
N ASN A 264 -16.87 2.90 -1.77
CA ASN A 264 -16.22 3.96 -1.04
C ASN A 264 -14.76 4.09 -1.47
N PHE A 265 -14.23 5.29 -1.42
CA PHE A 265 -12.80 5.52 -1.54
C PHE A 265 -12.27 6.27 -0.32
N ILE A 266 -10.98 6.18 -0.10
CA ILE A 266 -10.28 6.85 1.00
C ILE A 266 -9.16 7.70 0.48
N THR A 267 -8.90 8.80 1.17
CA THR A 267 -7.78 9.70 0.89
C THR A 267 -7.00 10.00 2.16
N GLY A 268 -5.73 10.31 1.99
CA GLY A 268 -4.86 10.79 3.06
C GLY A 268 -3.83 11.76 2.51
N GLY A 269 -3.41 12.68 3.33
CA GLY A 269 -2.48 13.72 2.91
C GLY A 269 -1.72 14.40 4.05
N ASN A 270 -1.26 15.61 3.79
CA ASN A 270 -0.37 16.36 4.68
C ASN A 270 -1.05 16.82 5.99
N ASP A 271 -2.38 16.82 6.06
CA ASP A 271 -3.13 17.15 7.28
C ASP A 271 -3.18 16.03 8.32
N GLY A 272 -2.69 14.83 7.96
CA GLY A 272 -2.73 13.65 8.80
C GLY A 272 -4.15 13.10 9.01
N ILE A 273 -5.11 13.54 8.20
CA ILE A 273 -6.51 13.12 8.27
C ILE A 273 -6.78 12.11 7.16
N LEU A 274 -7.29 10.95 7.53
CA LEU A 274 -7.81 9.96 6.61
C LEU A 274 -9.31 10.22 6.45
N VAL A 275 -9.78 10.40 5.22
CA VAL A 275 -11.19 10.67 4.92
C VAL A 275 -11.74 9.61 3.98
N THR A 276 -12.90 9.08 4.30
CA THR A 276 -13.67 8.17 3.44
C THR A 276 -14.78 8.92 2.72
N TYR A 277 -15.00 8.57 1.46
CA TYR A 277 -16.00 9.18 0.60
C TYR A 277 -16.91 8.11 0.01
N ASP A 278 -18.18 8.43 -0.18
CA ASP A 278 -19.08 7.63 -0.99
C ASP A 278 -18.83 7.89 -2.49
N MET A 279 -18.81 6.82 -3.30
CA MET A 279 -18.57 6.91 -4.74
C MET A 279 -19.77 7.38 -5.56
N ASP A 280 -20.98 7.17 -5.06
CA ASP A 280 -22.22 7.54 -5.74
C ASP A 280 -22.60 8.99 -5.40
N GLU A 281 -22.52 9.36 -4.11
CA GLU A 281 -22.84 10.70 -3.63
C GLU A 281 -21.68 11.69 -3.75
N LEU A 282 -20.43 11.20 -3.87
CA LEU A 282 -19.20 11.97 -3.91
C LEU A 282 -19.01 12.90 -2.69
N MET A 283 -19.54 12.49 -1.56
CA MET A 283 -19.48 13.21 -0.30
C MET A 283 -18.62 12.46 0.71
N SER A 284 -17.96 13.23 1.58
CA SER A 284 -17.22 12.64 2.70
C SER A 284 -18.18 11.98 3.68
N SER A 285 -17.86 10.74 4.06
CA SER A 285 -18.69 9.97 4.99
C SER A 285 -18.10 9.92 6.39
N LYS A 286 -16.78 9.76 6.51
CA LYS A 286 -16.09 9.65 7.80
C LYS A 286 -14.68 10.23 7.71
N ALA A 287 -14.17 10.73 8.85
CA ALA A 287 -12.81 11.22 8.97
C ALA A 287 -12.13 10.60 10.21
N TYR A 288 -10.87 10.18 10.04
CA TYR A 288 -10.07 9.59 11.11
C TYR A 288 -8.80 10.41 11.29
N LYS A 289 -8.52 10.81 12.51
CA LYS A 289 -7.28 11.49 12.87
C LYS A 289 -6.64 10.81 14.06
N GLN A 290 -5.45 10.25 13.87
CA GLN A 290 -4.67 9.62 14.93
C GLN A 290 -3.34 10.36 15.16
N SER A 291 -2.79 10.96 14.12
CA SER A 291 -1.51 11.65 14.14
C SER A 291 -1.61 13.02 13.47
N GLU A 292 -0.68 13.90 13.78
CA GLU A 292 -0.50 15.18 13.07
C GLU A 292 0.54 15.06 11.95
N GLN A 293 1.10 13.87 11.78
CA GLN A 293 2.07 13.58 10.72
C GLN A 293 1.36 13.37 9.39
N SER A 294 2.01 13.78 8.31
CA SER A 294 1.52 13.55 6.95
C SER A 294 1.33 12.05 6.67
N ILE A 295 0.21 11.71 6.07
CA ILE A 295 -0.07 10.36 5.60
C ILE A 295 0.65 10.12 4.28
N LYS A 296 1.44 9.05 4.18
CA LYS A 296 2.21 8.68 2.98
C LYS A 296 1.56 7.58 2.16
N GLN A 297 0.93 6.64 2.81
CA GLN A 297 0.24 5.55 2.12
C GLN A 297 -0.94 5.07 2.95
N ILE A 298 -2.04 4.80 2.28
CA ILE A 298 -3.23 4.16 2.83
C ILE A 298 -3.62 2.98 1.96
N MET A 299 -4.16 1.93 2.59
CA MET A 299 -4.69 0.78 1.86
C MET A 299 -5.83 0.13 2.64
N TYR A 300 -6.85 -0.33 1.93
CA TYR A 300 -7.82 -1.26 2.48
C TYR A 300 -7.23 -2.66 2.63
N SER A 301 -7.65 -3.38 3.68
CA SER A 301 -7.43 -4.84 3.76
C SER A 301 -8.23 -5.56 2.67
N SER A 302 -7.85 -6.82 2.38
CA SER A 302 -8.52 -7.62 1.34
C SER A 302 -10.01 -7.85 1.59
N ASP A 303 -10.41 -7.89 2.85
CA ASP A 303 -11.80 -8.04 3.30
C ASP A 303 -12.50 -6.70 3.60
N TYR A 304 -11.82 -5.57 3.33
CA TYR A 304 -12.29 -4.20 3.56
C TYR A 304 -12.71 -3.87 5.01
N ARG A 305 -12.38 -4.71 5.98
CA ARG A 305 -12.68 -4.48 7.40
C ARG A 305 -11.71 -3.51 8.05
N PHE A 306 -10.52 -3.40 7.50
CA PHE A 306 -9.48 -2.54 8.02
C PHE A 306 -8.95 -1.58 6.96
N ILE A 307 -8.52 -0.42 7.43
CA ILE A 307 -7.72 0.54 6.69
C ILE A 307 -6.37 0.62 7.38
N SER A 308 -5.30 0.36 6.67
CA SER A 308 -3.93 0.59 7.15
C SER A 308 -3.44 1.95 6.68
N CYS A 309 -2.71 2.65 7.54
CA CYS A 309 -2.18 3.97 7.29
C CYS A 309 -0.72 4.05 7.72
N ILE A 310 0.17 4.48 6.82
CA ILE A 310 1.55 4.86 7.11
C ILE A 310 1.64 6.38 7.12
N TYR A 311 2.24 6.90 8.18
CA TYR A 311 2.58 8.31 8.30
C TYR A 311 4.03 8.56 7.89
N ASP A 312 4.41 9.83 7.81
CA ASP A 312 5.81 10.23 7.68
C ASP A 312 6.56 9.97 9.01
N GLY A 313 6.60 8.70 9.38
CA GLY A 313 7.04 8.26 10.70
C GLY A 313 7.33 6.77 10.78
N LYS A 314 7.25 6.27 12.00
CA LYS A 314 7.65 4.90 12.36
C LYS A 314 6.47 4.02 12.75
N ASN A 315 5.26 4.45 12.42
CA ASN A 315 4.04 3.78 12.86
C ASN A 315 3.20 3.34 11.68
N VAL A 316 2.53 2.21 11.83
CA VAL A 316 1.40 1.80 10.99
C VAL A 316 0.17 1.71 11.87
N ASP A 317 -0.85 2.47 11.55
CA ASP A 317 -2.14 2.41 12.22
C ASP A 317 -3.13 1.57 11.43
N PHE A 318 -3.95 0.82 12.16
CA PHE A 318 -5.04 0.03 11.62
C PHE A 318 -6.35 0.54 12.16
N PHE A 319 -7.19 1.05 11.26
CA PHE A 319 -8.55 1.52 11.59
C PHE A 319 -9.55 0.43 11.20
N SER A 320 -10.53 0.19 12.05
CA SER A 320 -11.68 -0.65 11.70
C SER A 320 -12.73 0.17 10.99
N THR A 321 -13.17 -0.29 9.82
CA THR A 321 -14.27 0.33 9.06
C THR A 321 -15.63 0.13 9.72
N GLU A 322 -15.76 -0.87 10.59
CA GLU A 322 -16.96 -1.16 11.37
C GLU A 322 -17.07 -0.28 12.62
N LEU A 323 -15.95 -0.13 13.36
CA LEU A 323 -15.90 0.59 14.63
C LEU A 323 -15.52 2.07 14.47
N ASP A 324 -15.12 2.48 13.29
CA ASP A 324 -14.69 3.84 12.97
C ASP A 324 -13.56 4.38 13.88
N THR A 325 -12.67 3.49 14.31
CA THR A 325 -11.61 3.85 15.25
C THR A 325 -10.31 3.09 14.95
N ASN A 326 -9.19 3.61 15.45
CA ASN A 326 -7.95 2.87 15.50
C ASN A 326 -8.09 1.69 16.46
N VAL A 327 -7.76 0.49 15.96
CA VAL A 327 -7.83 -0.76 16.71
C VAL A 327 -6.45 -1.30 17.07
N TYR A 328 -5.43 -0.97 16.27
CA TYR A 328 -4.06 -1.45 16.51
C TYR A 328 -3.05 -0.52 15.87
N THR A 329 -1.86 -0.39 16.50
CA THR A 329 -0.73 0.36 15.97
C THR A 329 0.53 -0.47 16.06
N ILE A 330 1.26 -0.59 14.96
CA ILE A 330 2.61 -1.14 14.92
C ILE A 330 3.60 0.01 15.10
N TYR A 331 4.45 -0.08 16.10
CA TYR A 331 5.56 0.84 16.31
C TYR A 331 6.85 0.19 15.83
N THR A 332 7.58 0.89 14.96
CA THR A 332 8.88 0.45 14.47
C THR A 332 9.99 1.40 14.91
N ASN A 333 11.22 0.92 14.94
CA ASN A 333 12.37 1.78 15.26
C ASN A 333 12.80 2.64 14.06
N ASN A 334 12.40 2.26 12.86
CA ASN A 334 12.85 2.84 11.59
C ASN A 334 11.67 3.39 10.78
N LEU A 335 11.97 4.25 9.80
CA LEU A 335 10.97 4.78 8.89
C LEU A 335 10.37 3.68 8.03
N ILE A 336 9.06 3.68 7.91
CA ILE A 336 8.33 2.75 7.05
C ILE A 336 8.13 3.43 5.70
N HIS A 337 8.43 2.72 4.62
CA HIS A 337 8.40 3.28 3.27
C HIS A 337 7.30 2.77 2.41
N PHE A 338 6.88 1.54 2.65
CA PHE A 338 5.91 0.87 1.80
C PHE A 338 5.15 -0.20 2.58
N MET A 339 3.89 -0.37 2.26
CA MET A 339 3.06 -1.46 2.78
C MET A 339 2.21 -2.07 1.68
N ASN A 340 1.79 -3.31 1.89
CA ASN A 340 0.84 -3.98 1.00
C ASN A 340 0.05 -5.06 1.75
N TRP A 341 -1.22 -5.20 1.38
CA TRP A 341 -2.09 -6.27 1.84
C TRP A 341 -2.13 -7.41 0.83
N ASN A 342 -2.11 -8.63 1.33
CA ASN A 342 -2.41 -9.77 0.49
C ASN A 342 -3.87 -9.73 0.06
N LYS A 343 -4.14 -9.97 -1.23
CA LYS A 343 -5.47 -9.85 -1.82
C LYS A 343 -6.45 -10.97 -1.40
N LYS A 344 -5.96 -12.08 -0.85
CA LYS A 344 -6.76 -13.28 -0.51
C LYS A 344 -6.63 -13.75 0.93
N ARG A 345 -5.61 -13.33 1.63
CA ARG A 345 -5.32 -13.73 3.01
C ARG A 345 -5.11 -12.50 3.87
N ASN A 346 -5.39 -12.62 5.14
CA ASN A 346 -5.12 -11.56 6.11
C ASN A 346 -3.62 -11.50 6.45
N VAL A 347 -2.80 -11.22 5.43
CA VAL A 347 -1.36 -11.03 5.54
C VAL A 347 -1.03 -9.61 5.13
N PHE A 348 -0.46 -8.89 6.05
CA PHE A 348 0.03 -7.53 5.86
C PHE A 348 1.55 -7.54 5.81
N VAL A 349 2.12 -6.79 4.89
CA VAL A 349 3.57 -6.65 4.73
C VAL A 349 3.94 -5.19 4.73
N TYR A 350 4.99 -4.84 5.43
CA TYR A 350 5.57 -3.51 5.38
C TYR A 350 7.09 -3.58 5.28
N VAL A 351 7.67 -2.53 4.74
CA VAL A 351 9.12 -2.37 4.58
C VAL A 351 9.58 -1.16 5.35
N CYS A 352 10.61 -1.34 6.16
CA CYS A 352 11.29 -0.26 6.86
C CYS A 352 12.80 -0.27 6.61
N ASP A 353 13.47 0.85 6.88
CA ASP A 353 14.93 0.92 6.84
C ASP A 353 15.51 0.22 8.06
N ASP A 354 16.19 -0.92 7.85
CA ASP A 354 16.90 -1.57 8.94
C ASP A 354 18.26 -0.90 9.14
N LYS A 355 18.38 -0.19 10.25
CA LYS A 355 19.69 0.22 10.74
C LYS A 355 20.27 -0.93 11.55
N LYS A 356 21.27 -1.62 11.03
CA LYS A 356 22.11 -2.46 11.88
C LYS A 356 22.69 -1.58 13.00
N GLY A 357 22.58 -2.07 14.22
CA GLY A 357 22.83 -1.43 15.49
C GLY A 357 24.00 -0.45 15.59
N GLU A 358 24.23 0.10 16.77
CA GLU A 358 25.08 1.24 17.18
C GLU A 358 26.52 1.31 16.61
N ASP A 359 26.99 0.32 15.85
CA ASP A 359 28.33 0.26 15.25
C ASP A 359 28.55 1.17 14.02
N TRP A 360 27.53 1.93 13.60
CA TRP A 360 27.65 2.81 12.44
C TRP A 360 28.62 3.98 12.62
N LYS A 361 28.93 4.35 13.88
CA LYS A 361 29.85 5.49 14.18
C LYS A 361 31.30 5.25 13.72
N ASN A 362 31.67 4.01 13.49
CA ASN A 362 33.05 3.60 13.15
C ASN A 362 33.26 3.19 11.70
N LYS A 363 32.22 3.22 10.87
CA LYS A 363 32.31 2.84 9.44
C LYS A 363 32.61 4.05 8.56
N THR A 364 33.45 3.85 7.54
CA THR A 364 33.76 4.87 6.55
C THR A 364 32.50 5.24 5.73
N LYS A 365 32.46 6.45 5.14
CA LYS A 365 31.31 6.91 4.34
C LYS A 365 30.94 5.98 3.17
N GLU A 366 31.87 5.20 2.67
CA GLU A 366 31.65 4.23 1.59
C GLU A 366 30.99 2.93 2.09
N GLU A 367 31.37 2.45 3.29
CA GLU A 367 30.73 1.27 3.91
C GLU A 367 29.28 1.57 4.35
N ASN A 368 28.99 2.81 4.76
CA ASN A 368 27.64 3.23 5.14
C ASN A 368 26.63 3.31 3.95
N ARG A 369 27.12 3.43 2.71
CA ARG A 369 26.25 3.41 1.52
C ARG A 369 25.75 2.02 1.13
N ASN A 370 26.40 0.95 1.64
CA ASN A 370 26.12 -0.42 1.24
C ASN A 370 25.33 -1.27 2.25
N THR A 371 24.88 -0.72 3.38
CA THR A 371 24.34 -1.53 4.50
C THR A 371 22.83 -1.42 4.71
N ASN A 372 22.07 -0.79 3.82
CA ASN A 372 20.61 -0.84 3.88
C ASN A 372 20.14 -2.15 3.26
N GLU A 373 20.11 -3.23 4.04
CA GLU A 373 19.49 -4.49 3.64
C GLU A 373 17.99 -4.28 3.45
N GLY A 374 17.44 -4.80 2.36
CA GLY A 374 16.01 -4.73 2.07
C GLY A 374 15.27 -5.81 2.82
N ASN A 375 14.89 -5.54 4.06
CA ASN A 375 14.08 -6.44 4.87
C ASN A 375 12.60 -6.10 4.73
N ALA A 376 11.78 -7.14 4.68
CA ALA A 376 10.34 -7.02 4.73
C ALA A 376 9.80 -7.66 5.99
N HIS A 377 8.88 -6.97 6.64
CA HIS A 377 8.21 -7.43 7.86
C HIS A 377 6.81 -7.90 7.53
N PHE A 378 6.48 -9.10 7.99
CA PHE A 378 5.19 -9.73 7.76
C PHE A 378 4.39 -9.77 9.06
N LEU A 379 3.15 -9.35 8.96
CA LEU A 379 2.14 -9.53 9.98
C LEU A 379 1.10 -10.53 9.43
N ILE A 380 1.17 -11.76 9.91
CA ILE A 380 0.20 -12.80 9.56
C ILE A 380 -0.88 -12.80 10.62
N MET A 381 -2.06 -12.32 10.25
CA MET A 381 -3.18 -12.27 11.16
C MET A 381 -3.93 -13.61 11.20
N PRO A 382 -4.41 -14.04 12.36
CA PRO A 382 -5.35 -15.14 12.42
C PRO A 382 -6.63 -14.77 11.68
N ASN A 383 -7.28 -15.75 11.05
CA ASN A 383 -8.57 -15.52 10.37
C ASN A 383 -9.57 -14.86 11.35
N PHE A 384 -10.18 -13.78 10.90
CA PHE A 384 -11.20 -13.04 11.63
C PHE A 384 -12.57 -13.68 11.47
#